data_49437b2536676f4685f887f2295af3df
#
_entry.id   49437b2536676f4685f887f2295af3df
#
_cell.length_a   1.000
_cell.length_b   1.000
_cell.length_c   1.000
_cell.angle_alpha   90.00
_cell.angle_beta   90.00
_cell.angle_gamma   90.00
#
_symmetry.space_group_name_H-M   'P 1'
#
loop_
_entity.id
_entity.type
_entity.pdbx_description
1 polymer ?
#
loop_
_entity_poly.entity_id
_entity_poly.type
_entity_poly.pdbx_seq_one_letter_code
_entity_poly.pdbx_strand_id
1 'polypeptide(L)'
;MKKKTIIAAMLLGCSTVPVLLLSPPALAATTYPTCASAASDPDGDGWGWENGQSCQVATGSGGSTTYPTCASVASDPDGDGWGWENNQSCKVADGSSGGATPSTSGQMYVKDGQLYSSNGQRFIARGINLQYGDNPGAAFAAITPIADTGANIVRLQLRKFTTAQELRRALDAIIARNMVAMPMYWESDVTCQNNPQPLQSAVSTLWLGSWKAVMQDARYKGKILLNIANEWGEDTNNYGDFIATYKSLIKQLRDGGYTMPLVIDGAHCGQYVQSFLSGRGSELLGADPQQNLIFSLHAYHWLWDTTAEIDTAIAQMKGQRLAFLFGEFGDKRFQAPYNVDHYHLLSKSQSESVGWIAWSWKGNGAGEEEVLDMSYDYGSMDLSPRGNDIVFGEDGIRQTASPVQ
;
A
#
# COMPACT_ATOMS: atom_id res chain seq x y z
N MET A 1 -3.37 -1.86 -71.02
CA MET A 1 -2.00 -1.37 -70.85
C MET A 1 -1.39 -2.03 -69.61
N LYS A 2 -0.41 -2.92 -69.84
CA LYS A 2 0.23 -3.70 -68.80
C LYS A 2 1.34 -2.87 -68.12
N LYS A 3 1.32 -2.68 -66.80
CA LYS A 3 2.46 -2.13 -66.06
C LYS A 3 3.22 -3.30 -65.38
N LYS A 4 4.49 -3.38 -65.71
CA LYS A 4 5.45 -4.37 -65.19
C LYS A 4 5.88 -3.99 -63.80
N THR A 5 5.84 -4.96 -62.90
CA THR A 5 6.46 -4.89 -61.57
C THR A 5 7.92 -5.29 -61.69
N ILE A 6 8.81 -4.44 -61.18
CA ILE A 6 10.24 -4.73 -61.04
C ILE A 6 10.48 -5.14 -59.58
N ILE A 7 10.96 -6.37 -59.37
CA ILE A 7 11.44 -6.86 -58.09
C ILE A 7 12.93 -6.57 -57.97
N ALA A 8 13.35 -5.77 -57.01
CA ALA A 8 14.73 -5.57 -56.65
C ALA A 8 15.05 -6.47 -55.44
N ALA A 9 15.93 -7.42 -55.65
CA ALA A 9 16.49 -8.25 -54.56
C ALA A 9 17.59 -7.48 -53.88
N MET A 10 17.47 -7.21 -52.56
CA MET A 10 18.54 -6.76 -51.71
C MET A 10 19.16 -7.94 -50.95
N LEU A 11 20.42 -8.18 -51.22
CA LEU A 11 21.30 -9.11 -50.46
C LEU A 11 21.57 -8.55 -49.08
N LEU A 12 21.12 -9.23 -47.99
CA LEU A 12 21.55 -8.95 -46.63
C LEU A 12 22.95 -9.58 -46.39
N GLY A 13 23.91 -8.70 -46.18
CA GLY A 13 25.22 -9.06 -45.63
C GLY A 13 25.09 -9.31 -44.12
N CYS A 14 25.42 -10.53 -43.71
CA CYS A 14 25.45 -10.95 -42.32
C CYS A 14 26.74 -10.43 -41.67
N SER A 15 26.70 -9.34 -40.92
CA SER A 15 27.81 -8.86 -40.07
C SER A 15 27.58 -9.42 -38.67
N THR A 16 28.42 -10.36 -38.26
CA THR A 16 28.51 -10.88 -36.88
C THR A 16 29.14 -9.82 -35.98
N VAL A 17 28.34 -9.19 -35.12
CA VAL A 17 28.83 -8.36 -34.02
C VAL A 17 29.04 -9.26 -32.79
N PRO A 18 30.22 -9.27 -32.15
CA PRO A 18 30.40 -10.05 -30.93
C PRO A 18 29.57 -9.45 -29.80
N VAL A 19 28.68 -10.25 -29.20
CA VAL A 19 27.95 -9.90 -27.98
C VAL A 19 28.95 -9.93 -26.83
N LEU A 20 29.36 -8.77 -26.34
CA LEU A 20 29.99 -8.64 -25.04
C LEU A 20 28.96 -8.94 -23.95
N LEU A 21 29.12 -10.08 -23.27
CA LEU A 21 28.42 -10.37 -22.03
C LEU A 21 28.92 -9.39 -20.96
N LEU A 22 28.18 -8.32 -20.72
CA LEU A 22 28.35 -7.46 -19.54
C LEU A 22 27.83 -8.25 -18.34
N SER A 23 28.72 -8.63 -17.45
CA SER A 23 28.35 -9.16 -16.12
C SER A 23 27.51 -8.10 -15.38
N PRO A 24 26.49 -8.52 -14.60
CA PRO A 24 25.71 -7.57 -13.79
C PRO A 24 26.64 -6.87 -12.81
N PRO A 25 26.42 -5.55 -12.55
CA PRO A 25 27.23 -4.85 -11.56
C PRO A 25 27.03 -5.53 -10.20
N ALA A 26 28.16 -5.86 -9.57
CA ALA A 26 28.17 -6.29 -8.17
C ALA A 26 27.45 -5.21 -7.33
N LEU A 27 26.56 -5.63 -6.45
CA LEU A 27 26.00 -4.78 -5.41
C LEU A 27 27.16 -4.03 -4.75
N ALA A 28 27.15 -2.69 -4.84
CA ALA A 28 28.13 -1.87 -4.17
C ALA A 28 28.01 -2.16 -2.66
N ALA A 29 29.08 -2.71 -2.08
CA ALA A 29 29.19 -2.75 -0.63
C ALA A 29 29.06 -1.32 -0.13
N THR A 30 28.20 -1.07 0.84
CA THR A 30 28.11 0.20 1.55
C THR A 30 29.47 0.49 2.16
N THR A 31 30.25 1.36 1.53
CA THR A 31 31.55 1.77 2.06
C THR A 31 31.29 2.94 3.00
N TYR A 32 31.39 2.69 4.29
CA TYR A 32 31.37 3.76 5.29
C TYR A 32 32.61 4.66 5.14
N PRO A 33 32.47 5.97 5.35
CA PRO A 33 33.61 6.87 5.32
C PRO A 33 34.60 6.54 6.43
N THR A 34 35.89 6.86 6.21
CA THR A 34 36.89 6.75 7.28
C THR A 34 36.74 7.97 8.20
N CYS A 35 36.72 7.75 9.51
CA CYS A 35 36.71 8.84 10.49
C CYS A 35 37.94 9.74 10.32
N ALA A 36 37.75 11.03 10.39
CA ALA A 36 38.83 12.03 10.29
C ALA A 36 39.76 12.01 11.53
N SER A 37 39.25 11.51 12.67
CA SER A 37 39.98 11.46 13.95
C SER A 37 39.71 10.15 14.71
N ALA A 38 40.74 9.57 15.28
CA ALA A 38 40.59 8.46 16.25
C ALA A 38 39.85 8.87 17.54
N ALA A 39 39.72 10.17 17.81
CA ALA A 39 38.92 10.68 18.92
C ALA A 39 37.41 10.51 18.72
N SER A 40 36.98 10.17 17.51
CA SER A 40 35.59 9.87 17.17
C SER A 40 35.17 8.45 17.59
N ASP A 41 36.13 7.64 18.06
CA ASP A 41 35.99 6.27 18.58
C ASP A 41 36.52 6.22 20.02
N PRO A 42 35.82 6.79 21.01
CA PRO A 42 36.28 6.84 22.35
C PRO A 42 36.18 5.51 23.11
N ASP A 43 35.44 4.54 22.65
CA ASP A 43 35.32 3.19 23.20
C ASP A 43 36.28 2.17 22.53
N GLY A 44 36.97 2.60 21.43
CA GLY A 44 38.03 1.82 20.79
C GLY A 44 37.54 0.60 20.00
N ASP A 45 36.30 0.60 19.56
CA ASP A 45 35.67 -0.53 18.85
C ASP A 45 35.95 -0.53 17.35
N GLY A 46 36.58 0.51 16.81
CA GLY A 46 36.90 0.71 15.40
C GLY A 46 35.83 1.47 14.62
N TRP A 47 34.80 1.93 15.30
CA TRP A 47 33.73 2.75 14.72
C TRP A 47 33.60 4.07 15.45
N GLY A 48 33.28 5.12 14.73
CA GLY A 48 33.10 6.46 15.27
C GLY A 48 31.91 7.15 14.65
N TRP A 49 31.64 8.35 15.16
CA TRP A 49 30.54 9.19 14.69
C TRP A 49 31.04 10.58 14.31
N GLU A 50 30.91 10.97 13.05
CA GLU A 50 31.31 12.28 12.53
C GLU A 50 30.29 12.81 11.51
N ASN A 51 30.03 14.10 11.57
CA ASN A 51 29.16 14.78 10.61
C ASN A 51 27.75 14.17 10.44
N GLY A 52 27.22 13.55 11.51
CA GLY A 52 25.87 12.99 11.50
C GLY A 52 25.76 11.57 10.89
N GLN A 53 26.89 10.85 10.75
CA GLN A 53 26.92 9.49 10.19
C GLN A 53 28.01 8.63 10.81
N SER A 54 27.84 7.30 10.75
CA SER A 54 28.84 6.33 11.16
C SER A 54 30.07 6.35 10.25
N CYS A 55 31.28 6.21 10.82
CA CYS A 55 32.55 6.12 10.10
C CYS A 55 33.45 5.04 10.69
N GLN A 56 34.40 4.49 9.89
CA GLN A 56 35.39 3.51 10.34
C GLN A 56 36.71 4.17 10.71
N VAL A 57 37.27 3.82 11.87
CA VAL A 57 38.60 4.25 12.28
C VAL A 57 39.67 3.34 11.65
N ALA A 58 40.67 3.93 11.01
CA ALA A 58 41.65 3.23 10.15
C ALA A 58 42.55 2.21 10.88
N THR A 59 42.59 2.16 12.20
CA THR A 59 43.41 1.21 12.99
C THR A 59 42.77 0.95 14.35
N GLY A 60 42.09 -0.19 14.50
CA GLY A 60 41.62 -0.69 15.80
C GLY A 60 41.50 -2.21 15.74
N SER A 61 42.18 -2.92 16.61
CA SER A 61 42.09 -4.36 16.80
C SER A 61 40.70 -4.70 17.36
N GLY A 62 39.87 -5.40 16.57
CA GLY A 62 38.53 -5.80 16.98
C GLY A 62 38.52 -6.64 18.25
N GLY A 63 38.15 -6.05 19.35
CA GLY A 63 37.74 -6.74 20.56
C GLY A 63 36.27 -7.15 20.42
N SER A 64 35.92 -8.35 20.80
CA SER A 64 34.52 -8.81 20.90
C SER A 64 33.85 -8.01 22.03
N THR A 65 33.19 -6.93 21.69
CA THR A 65 32.45 -6.10 22.65
C THR A 65 30.95 -6.42 22.53
N THR A 66 30.35 -6.74 23.68
CA THR A 66 28.89 -6.73 23.82
C THR A 66 28.43 -5.28 23.91
N TYR A 67 27.89 -4.76 22.81
CA TYR A 67 27.36 -3.40 22.78
C TYR A 67 26.09 -3.28 23.61
N PRO A 68 25.90 -2.20 24.38
CA PRO A 68 24.62 -1.95 25.04
C PRO A 68 23.53 -1.68 24.01
N THR A 69 22.28 -1.90 24.41
CA THR A 69 21.13 -1.45 23.62
C THR A 69 20.93 0.05 23.81
N CYS A 70 20.75 0.80 22.73
CA CYS A 70 20.41 2.23 22.79
C CYS A 70 19.11 2.44 23.56
N ALA A 71 19.05 3.45 24.41
CA ALA A 71 17.85 3.82 25.15
C ALA A 71 16.77 4.44 24.24
N SER A 72 17.17 4.99 23.10
CA SER A 72 16.28 5.66 22.15
C SER A 72 16.69 5.39 20.70
N VAL A 73 15.71 5.19 19.83
CA VAL A 73 15.91 5.14 18.37
C VAL A 73 16.38 6.49 17.80
N ALA A 74 16.19 7.59 18.54
CA ALA A 74 16.71 8.90 18.16
C ALA A 74 18.24 8.97 18.19
N SER A 75 18.90 7.98 18.80
CA SER A 75 20.35 7.86 18.85
C SER A 75 20.95 7.29 17.56
N ASP A 76 20.09 6.84 16.64
CA ASP A 76 20.41 6.32 15.31
C ASP A 76 19.72 7.18 14.23
N PRO A 77 20.24 8.38 13.92
CA PRO A 77 19.59 9.29 12.99
C PRO A 77 19.75 8.90 11.51
N ASP A 78 20.72 8.04 11.16
CA ASP A 78 20.92 7.52 9.81
C ASP A 78 20.24 6.17 9.56
N GLY A 79 19.74 5.53 10.65
CA GLY A 79 18.90 4.33 10.55
C GLY A 79 19.66 3.06 10.17
N ASP A 80 20.96 2.99 10.44
CA ASP A 80 21.82 1.84 10.13
C ASP A 80 21.77 0.73 11.20
N GLY A 81 21.03 0.94 12.29
CA GLY A 81 20.87 0.00 13.41
C GLY A 81 21.89 0.23 14.53
N TRP A 82 22.73 1.25 14.41
CA TRP A 82 23.70 1.66 15.41
C TRP A 82 23.44 3.10 15.86
N GLY A 83 23.58 3.33 17.12
CA GLY A 83 23.40 4.65 17.71
C GLY A 83 24.56 5.03 18.60
N TRP A 84 24.52 6.26 19.09
CA TRP A 84 25.53 6.81 19.98
C TRP A 84 24.89 7.38 21.24
N GLU A 85 25.17 6.80 22.40
CA GLU A 85 24.68 7.24 23.70
C GLU A 85 25.77 7.13 24.76
N ASN A 86 25.80 8.08 25.68
CA ASN A 86 26.74 8.04 26.83
C ASN A 86 28.21 7.86 26.43
N ASN A 87 28.63 8.43 25.28
CA ASN A 87 29.98 8.32 24.75
C ASN A 87 30.43 6.90 24.34
N GLN A 88 29.48 6.06 23.91
CA GLN A 88 29.78 4.73 23.37
C GLN A 88 28.79 4.32 22.30
N SER A 89 29.24 3.43 21.41
CA SER A 89 28.38 2.81 20.43
C SER A 89 27.33 1.92 21.11
N CYS A 90 26.09 1.98 20.66
CA CYS A 90 25.01 1.10 21.11
C CYS A 90 24.27 0.52 19.91
N LYS A 91 23.74 -0.68 20.06
CA LYS A 91 22.83 -1.24 19.07
C LYS A 91 21.42 -0.73 19.32
N VAL A 92 20.82 -0.14 18.31
CA VAL A 92 19.37 0.05 18.33
C VAL A 92 18.76 -1.33 18.33
N ALA A 93 18.00 -1.66 19.39
CA ALA A 93 17.35 -2.96 19.44
C ALA A 93 16.50 -3.11 18.18
N ASP A 94 16.69 -4.18 17.42
CA ASP A 94 15.90 -4.47 16.23
C ASP A 94 14.42 -4.26 16.55
N GLY A 95 13.86 -3.13 16.08
CA GLY A 95 12.45 -2.81 16.22
C GLY A 95 11.95 -2.35 17.59
N SER A 96 12.76 -1.69 18.43
CA SER A 96 12.25 -1.02 19.64
C SER A 96 11.80 0.42 19.38
N SER A 97 10.93 0.69 18.44
CA SER A 97 9.85 1.62 18.76
C SER A 97 8.99 0.92 19.80
N GLY A 98 8.81 1.48 20.99
CA GLY A 98 8.12 0.86 22.13
C GLY A 98 6.62 0.61 21.88
N GLY A 99 6.30 -0.13 20.83
CA GLY A 99 5.04 -0.75 20.56
C GLY A 99 5.19 -2.25 20.83
N ALA A 100 4.31 -2.82 21.63
CA ALA A 100 4.21 -4.26 21.77
C ALA A 100 4.28 -4.86 20.35
N THR A 101 5.21 -5.81 20.14
CA THR A 101 5.23 -6.61 18.90
C THR A 101 3.80 -7.09 18.68
N PRO A 102 3.13 -6.73 17.56
CA PRO A 102 1.78 -7.23 17.34
C PRO A 102 1.84 -8.73 17.52
N SER A 103 0.95 -9.28 18.35
CA SER A 103 0.84 -10.73 18.48
C SER A 103 0.50 -11.27 17.11
N THR A 104 1.50 -11.72 16.37
CA THR A 104 1.42 -12.20 14.98
C THR A 104 0.66 -13.52 14.89
N SER A 105 0.05 -13.97 15.99
CA SER A 105 -0.66 -15.24 16.06
C SER A 105 -1.87 -15.28 15.10
N GLY A 106 -1.57 -15.37 13.80
CA GLY A 106 -2.55 -15.62 12.74
C GLY A 106 -3.27 -14.39 12.17
N GLN A 107 -2.78 -13.17 12.37
CA GLN A 107 -3.28 -11.96 11.69
C GLN A 107 -2.31 -11.46 10.62
N MET A 108 -2.81 -10.77 9.62
CA MET A 108 -1.97 -9.89 8.79
C MET A 108 -1.42 -8.76 9.65
N TYR A 109 -0.23 -8.28 9.34
CA TYR A 109 0.41 -7.23 10.14
C TYR A 109 1.31 -6.34 9.28
N VAL A 110 1.50 -5.12 9.76
CA VAL A 110 2.45 -4.15 9.20
C VAL A 110 3.75 -4.19 9.99
N LYS A 111 4.86 -4.23 9.29
CA LYS A 111 6.21 -4.08 9.86
C LYS A 111 7.11 -3.36 8.86
N ASP A 112 7.91 -2.41 9.32
CA ASP A 112 8.90 -1.67 8.50
C ASP A 112 8.31 -1.10 7.19
N GLY A 113 7.12 -0.49 7.28
CA GLY A 113 6.42 0.07 6.14
C GLY A 113 5.91 -0.95 5.11
N GLN A 114 5.83 -2.23 5.48
CA GLN A 114 5.39 -3.32 4.61
C GLN A 114 4.25 -4.11 5.24
N LEU A 115 3.35 -4.64 4.41
CA LEU A 115 2.29 -5.54 4.84
C LEU A 115 2.74 -7.00 4.70
N TYR A 116 2.46 -7.79 5.72
CA TYR A 116 2.74 -9.22 5.77
C TYR A 116 1.45 -10.02 5.99
N SER A 117 1.39 -11.18 5.37
CA SER A 117 0.35 -12.19 5.63
C SER A 117 0.57 -12.85 7.00
N SER A 118 -0.43 -13.58 7.46
CA SER A 118 -0.41 -14.24 8.76
C SER A 118 0.71 -15.28 8.94
N ASN A 119 1.27 -15.78 7.85
CA ASN A 119 2.42 -16.71 7.84
C ASN A 119 3.79 -16.01 7.77
N GLY A 120 3.82 -14.67 7.78
CA GLY A 120 5.05 -13.88 7.76
C GLY A 120 5.61 -13.60 6.36
N GLN A 121 4.90 -13.95 5.31
CA GLN A 121 5.30 -13.58 3.96
C GLN A 121 4.83 -12.17 3.61
N ARG A 122 5.65 -11.43 2.87
CA ARG A 122 5.27 -10.11 2.38
C ARG A 122 4.05 -10.22 1.48
N PHE A 123 3.04 -9.41 1.74
CA PHE A 123 1.83 -9.34 0.93
C PHE A 123 1.81 -8.05 0.11
N ILE A 124 1.77 -8.17 -1.21
CA ILE A 124 1.63 -7.04 -2.13
C ILE A 124 0.26 -7.15 -2.77
N ALA A 125 -0.61 -6.18 -2.49
CA ALA A 125 -1.96 -6.16 -3.02
C ALA A 125 -1.94 -6.01 -4.55
N ARG A 126 -2.68 -6.86 -5.22
CA ARG A 126 -2.99 -6.82 -6.65
C ARG A 126 -4.47 -7.15 -6.80
N GLY A 127 -5.30 -6.13 -6.82
CA GLY A 127 -6.73 -6.34 -6.62
C GLY A 127 -7.65 -5.45 -7.39
N ILE A 128 -8.93 -5.64 -7.08
CA ILE A 128 -10.04 -4.99 -7.76
C ILE A 128 -11.03 -4.47 -6.73
N ASN A 129 -11.51 -3.24 -6.93
CA ASN A 129 -12.64 -2.68 -6.20
C ASN A 129 -13.95 -3.28 -6.70
N LEU A 130 -14.86 -3.59 -5.78
CA LEU A 130 -16.19 -4.10 -6.07
C LEU A 130 -17.25 -3.23 -5.38
N GLN A 131 -18.08 -2.56 -6.16
CA GLN A 131 -19.21 -1.73 -5.70
C GLN A 131 -20.36 -2.62 -5.20
N TYR A 132 -20.10 -3.34 -4.10
CA TYR A 132 -21.01 -4.37 -3.60
C TYR A 132 -22.28 -3.80 -2.98
N GLY A 133 -22.15 -2.74 -2.20
CA GLY A 133 -23.26 -2.15 -1.45
C GLY A 133 -24.35 -1.53 -2.33
N ASP A 134 -24.03 -1.11 -3.56
CA ASP A 134 -24.99 -0.50 -4.47
C ASP A 134 -25.94 -1.53 -5.09
N ASN A 135 -25.44 -2.73 -5.37
CA ASN A 135 -26.24 -3.85 -5.90
C ASN A 135 -25.69 -5.20 -5.43
N PRO A 136 -25.95 -5.58 -4.15
CA PRO A 136 -25.37 -6.80 -3.56
C PRO A 136 -25.68 -8.08 -4.33
N GLY A 137 -26.84 -8.14 -4.99
CA GLY A 137 -27.25 -9.30 -5.79
C GLY A 137 -26.38 -9.50 -7.03
N ALA A 138 -26.26 -8.48 -7.86
CA ALA A 138 -25.43 -8.53 -9.08
C ALA A 138 -23.93 -8.57 -8.74
N ALA A 139 -23.48 -7.71 -7.82
CA ALA A 139 -22.09 -7.61 -7.44
C ALA A 139 -21.55 -8.91 -6.78
N PHE A 140 -22.39 -9.68 -6.12
CA PHE A 140 -22.01 -11.00 -5.61
C PHE A 140 -21.53 -11.94 -6.73
N ALA A 141 -22.15 -11.89 -7.90
CA ALA A 141 -21.74 -12.71 -9.05
C ALA A 141 -20.33 -12.36 -9.55
N ALA A 142 -19.86 -11.14 -9.29
CA ALA A 142 -18.53 -10.68 -9.71
C ALA A 142 -17.38 -11.35 -8.93
N ILE A 143 -17.61 -11.87 -7.73
CA ILE A 143 -16.55 -12.42 -6.89
C ILE A 143 -15.82 -13.59 -7.57
N THR A 144 -16.54 -14.43 -8.32
CA THR A 144 -15.93 -15.55 -9.06
C THR A 144 -15.04 -15.06 -10.21
N PRO A 145 -15.53 -14.27 -11.18
CA PRO A 145 -14.66 -13.80 -12.25
C PRO A 145 -13.53 -12.89 -11.76
N ILE A 146 -13.71 -12.13 -10.67
CA ILE A 146 -12.59 -11.40 -10.05
C ILE A 146 -11.50 -12.38 -9.55
N ALA A 147 -11.86 -13.47 -8.90
CA ALA A 147 -10.89 -14.50 -8.51
C ALA A 147 -10.22 -15.15 -9.72
N ASP A 148 -10.98 -15.39 -10.81
CA ASP A 148 -10.47 -15.94 -12.06
C ASP A 148 -9.48 -14.99 -12.76
N THR A 149 -9.44 -13.69 -12.46
CA THR A 149 -8.36 -12.79 -12.88
C THR A 149 -7.02 -13.15 -12.26
N GLY A 150 -6.99 -13.82 -11.12
CA GLY A 150 -5.81 -14.06 -10.30
C GLY A 150 -5.58 -12.98 -9.23
N ALA A 151 -6.53 -12.05 -9.05
CA ALA A 151 -6.46 -11.04 -7.98
C ALA A 151 -6.28 -11.69 -6.60
N ASN A 152 -5.46 -11.07 -5.74
CA ASN A 152 -5.23 -11.57 -4.39
C ASN A 152 -5.99 -10.79 -3.31
N ILE A 153 -6.68 -9.71 -3.67
CA ILE A 153 -7.49 -8.88 -2.78
C ILE A 153 -8.70 -8.29 -3.50
N VAL A 154 -9.81 -8.16 -2.77
CA VAL A 154 -11.00 -7.40 -3.19
C VAL A 154 -11.29 -6.30 -2.19
N ARG A 155 -11.30 -5.03 -2.62
CA ARG A 155 -11.81 -3.93 -1.82
C ARG A 155 -13.31 -3.85 -2.04
N LEU A 156 -14.07 -4.12 -0.96
CA LEU A 156 -15.51 -4.35 -0.99
C LEU A 156 -16.25 -3.14 -0.47
N GLN A 157 -16.83 -2.35 -1.36
CA GLN A 157 -17.64 -1.18 -1.00
C GLN A 157 -18.93 -1.64 -0.29
N LEU A 158 -19.17 -1.10 0.89
CA LEU A 158 -20.37 -1.32 1.70
C LEU A 158 -21.14 -0.03 1.89
N ARG A 159 -22.46 -0.14 1.94
CA ARG A 159 -23.37 0.98 2.21
C ARG A 159 -24.02 0.80 3.58
N LYS A 160 -24.55 1.87 4.16
CA LYS A 160 -25.22 1.83 5.50
C LYS A 160 -26.35 0.83 5.61
N PHE A 161 -26.96 0.44 4.50
CA PHE A 161 -28.03 -0.54 4.45
C PHE A 161 -27.55 -1.98 4.13
N THR A 162 -26.25 -2.19 3.91
CA THR A 162 -25.68 -3.53 3.75
C THR A 162 -25.88 -4.31 5.05
N THR A 163 -26.59 -5.42 4.97
CA THR A 163 -26.87 -6.26 6.14
C THR A 163 -25.66 -7.08 6.56
N ALA A 164 -25.59 -7.49 7.83
CA ALA A 164 -24.57 -8.41 8.32
C ALA A 164 -24.55 -9.74 7.56
N GLN A 165 -25.70 -10.19 7.05
CA GLN A 165 -25.79 -11.41 6.26
C GLN A 165 -25.17 -11.23 4.86
N GLU A 166 -25.42 -10.12 4.19
CA GLU A 166 -24.81 -9.80 2.90
C GLU A 166 -23.30 -9.65 3.03
N LEU A 167 -22.84 -8.93 4.06
CA LEU A 167 -21.41 -8.83 4.37
C LEU A 167 -20.76 -10.20 4.57
N ARG A 168 -21.37 -11.05 5.42
CA ARG A 168 -20.88 -12.42 5.66
C ARG A 168 -20.81 -13.23 4.38
N ARG A 169 -21.87 -13.19 3.57
CA ARG A 169 -21.93 -13.91 2.29
C ARG A 169 -20.80 -13.48 1.34
N ALA A 170 -20.50 -12.17 1.26
CA ALA A 170 -19.43 -11.67 0.43
C ALA A 170 -18.05 -12.10 0.96
N LEU A 171 -17.80 -11.95 2.27
CA LEU A 171 -16.55 -12.37 2.89
C LEU A 171 -16.29 -13.87 2.73
N ASP A 172 -17.30 -14.71 3.00
CA ASP A 172 -17.20 -16.16 2.81
C ASP A 172 -16.79 -16.51 1.36
N ALA A 173 -17.39 -15.84 0.37
CA ALA A 173 -17.12 -16.09 -1.03
C ALA A 173 -15.72 -15.63 -1.47
N ILE A 174 -15.25 -14.47 -1.00
CA ILE A 174 -13.92 -13.92 -1.30
C ILE A 174 -12.83 -14.82 -0.68
N ILE A 175 -12.98 -15.14 0.60
CA ILE A 175 -11.99 -15.91 1.37
C ILE A 175 -11.91 -17.37 0.89
N ALA A 176 -13.04 -17.97 0.50
CA ALA A 176 -13.06 -19.32 -0.09
C ALA A 176 -12.30 -19.39 -1.42
N ARG A 177 -12.02 -18.26 -2.06
CA ARG A 177 -11.24 -18.15 -3.31
C ARG A 177 -9.80 -17.70 -3.08
N ASN A 178 -9.32 -17.81 -1.83
CA ASN A 178 -7.96 -17.43 -1.44
C ASN A 178 -7.61 -15.96 -1.72
N MET A 179 -8.59 -15.06 -1.60
CA MET A 179 -8.37 -13.62 -1.67
C MET A 179 -8.50 -13.00 -0.27
N VAL A 180 -7.77 -11.92 -0.04
CA VAL A 180 -7.98 -11.01 1.10
C VAL A 180 -9.24 -10.17 0.81
N ALA A 181 -10.07 -9.96 1.83
CA ALA A 181 -11.17 -9.01 1.75
C ALA A 181 -10.79 -7.69 2.44
N MET A 182 -11.08 -6.57 1.80
CA MET A 182 -10.94 -5.24 2.38
C MET A 182 -12.30 -4.53 2.36
N PRO A 183 -13.22 -4.87 3.31
CA PRO A 183 -14.47 -4.12 3.44
C PRO A 183 -14.20 -2.65 3.73
N MET A 184 -14.98 -1.79 3.08
CA MET A 184 -14.88 -0.33 3.14
C MET A 184 -16.26 0.30 3.21
N TYR A 185 -16.45 1.28 4.10
CA TYR A 185 -17.70 2.02 4.22
C TYR A 185 -17.73 3.21 3.27
N TRP A 186 -18.78 3.30 2.46
CA TRP A 186 -19.00 4.38 1.51
C TRP A 186 -20.41 4.97 1.66
N GLU A 187 -20.51 6.26 1.85
CA GLU A 187 -21.76 7.03 1.77
C GLU A 187 -21.44 8.47 1.34
N SER A 188 -22.39 9.11 0.68
CA SER A 188 -22.22 10.47 0.15
C SER A 188 -22.03 11.55 1.21
N ASP A 189 -22.44 11.28 2.46
CA ASP A 189 -22.24 12.16 3.61
C ASP A 189 -20.92 11.88 4.37
N VAL A 190 -20.12 10.95 3.86
CA VAL A 190 -18.78 10.59 4.35
C VAL A 190 -17.70 10.80 3.28
N THR A 191 -17.91 10.26 2.09
CA THR A 191 -16.96 10.34 0.98
C THR A 191 -16.75 11.79 0.55
N CYS A 192 -15.50 12.24 0.48
CA CYS A 192 -15.14 13.62 0.16
C CYS A 192 -15.78 14.67 1.10
N GLN A 193 -16.02 14.32 2.35
CA GLN A 193 -16.60 15.22 3.35
C GLN A 193 -15.63 15.40 4.53
N ASN A 194 -15.84 16.47 5.30
CA ASN A 194 -15.03 16.76 6.50
C ASN A 194 -15.85 16.79 7.80
N ASN A 195 -17.17 16.57 7.72
CA ASN A 195 -18.00 16.43 8.91
C ASN A 195 -17.74 15.06 9.56
N PRO A 196 -17.22 14.99 10.81
CA PRO A 196 -16.91 13.72 11.44
C PRO A 196 -18.16 12.94 11.93
N GLN A 197 -19.30 13.59 12.11
CA GLN A 197 -20.48 12.97 12.70
C GLN A 197 -21.03 11.76 11.93
N PRO A 198 -21.22 11.81 10.59
CA PRO A 198 -21.66 10.64 9.83
C PRO A 198 -20.68 9.47 9.95
N LEU A 199 -19.37 9.75 9.86
CA LEU A 199 -18.32 8.72 9.99
C LEU A 199 -18.29 8.11 11.40
N GLN A 200 -18.33 8.92 12.45
CA GLN A 200 -18.38 8.44 13.84
C GLN A 200 -19.66 7.61 14.09
N SER A 201 -20.78 8.02 13.52
CA SER A 201 -22.03 7.23 13.57
C SER A 201 -21.88 5.89 12.87
N ALA A 202 -21.27 5.85 11.68
CA ALA A 202 -21.02 4.62 10.96
C ALA A 202 -20.11 3.66 11.75
N VAL A 203 -19.03 4.18 12.34
CA VAL A 203 -18.14 3.36 13.18
C VAL A 203 -18.90 2.77 14.37
N SER A 204 -19.69 3.57 15.07
CA SER A 204 -20.41 3.11 16.27
C SER A 204 -21.56 2.15 15.95
N THR A 205 -22.32 2.39 14.88
CA THR A 205 -23.55 1.62 14.57
C THR A 205 -23.32 0.44 13.64
N LEU A 206 -22.31 0.52 12.78
CA LEU A 206 -22.00 -0.52 11.79
C LEU A 206 -20.76 -1.33 12.21
N TRP A 207 -19.56 -0.72 12.19
CA TRP A 207 -18.34 -1.45 12.53
C TRP A 207 -18.37 -2.02 13.95
N LEU A 208 -18.76 -1.24 14.94
CA LEU A 208 -18.88 -1.68 16.33
C LEU A 208 -20.28 -2.23 16.68
N GLY A 209 -21.22 -2.09 15.77
CA GLY A 209 -22.61 -2.54 15.90
C GLY A 209 -22.93 -3.74 15.03
N SER A 210 -23.75 -3.53 13.99
CA SER A 210 -24.37 -4.61 13.21
C SER A 210 -23.37 -5.50 12.46
N TRP A 211 -22.21 -5.00 12.05
CA TRP A 211 -21.20 -5.77 11.34
C TRP A 211 -20.14 -6.40 12.24
N LYS A 212 -20.05 -5.99 13.51
CA LYS A 212 -19.00 -6.40 14.43
C LYS A 212 -18.82 -7.92 14.52
N ALA A 213 -19.90 -8.65 14.74
CA ALA A 213 -19.85 -10.11 14.88
C ALA A 213 -19.41 -10.83 13.60
N VAL A 214 -19.61 -10.23 12.44
CA VAL A 214 -19.09 -10.72 11.15
C VAL A 214 -17.62 -10.44 11.04
N MET A 215 -17.22 -9.19 11.26
CA MET A 215 -15.81 -8.74 11.10
C MET A 215 -14.85 -9.43 12.07
N GLN A 216 -15.34 -9.85 13.22
CA GLN A 216 -14.56 -10.54 14.27
C GLN A 216 -14.72 -12.06 14.24
N ASP A 217 -15.37 -12.62 13.23
CA ASP A 217 -15.50 -14.08 13.08
C ASP A 217 -14.10 -14.70 12.87
N ALA A 218 -13.78 -15.69 13.72
CA ALA A 218 -12.47 -16.33 13.73
C ALA A 218 -12.06 -16.97 12.36
N ARG A 219 -13.05 -17.31 11.52
CA ARG A 219 -12.82 -17.86 10.17
C ARG A 219 -12.11 -16.87 9.24
N TYR A 220 -12.24 -15.58 9.50
CA TYR A 220 -11.68 -14.51 8.70
C TYR A 220 -10.33 -13.99 9.21
N LYS A 221 -9.87 -14.55 10.32
CA LYS A 221 -8.60 -14.15 10.93
C LYS A 221 -7.45 -14.27 9.94
N GLY A 222 -6.67 -13.21 9.79
CA GLY A 222 -5.55 -13.14 8.85
C GLY A 222 -5.92 -12.98 7.37
N LYS A 223 -7.21 -12.70 7.07
CA LYS A 223 -7.72 -12.61 5.70
C LYS A 223 -8.53 -11.32 5.43
N ILE A 224 -8.54 -10.41 6.42
CA ILE A 224 -9.28 -9.14 6.32
C ILE A 224 -8.35 -7.98 6.62
N LEU A 225 -8.47 -6.92 5.81
CA LEU A 225 -8.06 -5.55 6.10
C LEU A 225 -9.33 -4.73 6.29
N LEU A 226 -9.37 -3.78 7.22
CA LEU A 226 -10.54 -2.92 7.41
C LEU A 226 -10.25 -1.51 6.92
N ASN A 227 -10.82 -1.11 5.80
CA ASN A 227 -10.82 0.29 5.36
C ASN A 227 -11.98 1.03 6.06
N ILE A 228 -11.63 1.90 7.01
CA ILE A 228 -12.59 2.49 7.95
C ILE A 228 -13.70 3.24 7.23
N ALA A 229 -13.33 4.05 6.24
CA ALA A 229 -14.24 4.80 5.37
C ALA A 229 -13.58 5.12 4.04
N ASN A 230 -14.40 5.31 3.00
CA ASN A 230 -13.95 5.84 1.72
C ASN A 230 -13.70 7.35 1.84
N GLU A 231 -12.47 7.80 1.51
CA GLU A 231 -12.14 9.18 1.12
C GLU A 231 -12.62 10.27 2.09
N TRP A 232 -12.67 9.97 3.40
CA TRP A 232 -13.10 10.98 4.36
C TRP A 232 -11.96 11.92 4.75
N GLY A 233 -12.28 13.21 4.81
CA GLY A 233 -11.44 14.25 5.38
C GLY A 233 -10.90 15.24 4.35
N GLU A 234 -10.54 16.41 4.86
CA GLU A 234 -9.99 17.53 4.12
C GLU A 234 -8.71 18.04 4.80
N ASP A 235 -8.04 18.99 4.18
CA ASP A 235 -6.83 19.61 4.71
C ASP A 235 -7.14 20.74 5.75
N THR A 236 -8.37 20.79 6.24
CA THR A 236 -8.80 21.78 7.23
C THR A 236 -7.93 21.75 8.48
N ASN A 237 -7.62 22.92 9.02
CA ASN A 237 -6.74 23.05 10.18
C ASN A 237 -5.39 22.33 9.99
N ASN A 238 -4.81 22.43 8.80
CA ASN A 238 -3.58 21.73 8.42
C ASN A 238 -3.65 20.21 8.73
N TYR A 239 -4.72 19.55 8.32
CA TYR A 239 -5.07 18.16 8.61
C TYR A 239 -5.35 17.84 10.08
N GLY A 240 -5.42 18.84 10.97
CA GLY A 240 -5.64 18.62 12.40
C GLY A 240 -6.94 17.88 12.69
N ASP A 241 -8.03 18.24 12.00
CA ASP A 241 -9.34 17.60 12.16
C ASP A 241 -9.34 16.16 11.63
N PHE A 242 -8.65 15.92 10.51
CA PHE A 242 -8.42 14.58 9.93
C PHE A 242 -7.69 13.68 10.92
N ILE A 243 -6.55 14.12 11.44
CA ILE A 243 -5.72 13.38 12.39
C ILE A 243 -6.48 13.10 13.69
N ALA A 244 -7.11 14.10 14.26
CA ALA A 244 -7.85 13.97 15.53
C ALA A 244 -9.01 12.96 15.40
N THR A 245 -9.74 13.02 14.30
CA THR A 245 -10.85 12.11 14.02
C THR A 245 -10.33 10.66 13.88
N TYR A 246 -9.35 10.40 13.02
CA TYR A 246 -8.84 9.05 12.85
C TYR A 246 -8.19 8.49 14.11
N LYS A 247 -7.47 9.28 14.91
CA LYS A 247 -6.97 8.84 16.23
C LYS A 247 -8.10 8.36 17.15
N SER A 248 -9.21 9.07 17.17
CA SER A 248 -10.40 8.68 17.94
C SER A 248 -11.03 7.39 17.41
N LEU A 249 -11.16 7.23 16.08
CA LEU A 249 -11.75 6.05 15.45
C LEU A 249 -10.86 4.80 15.61
N ILE A 250 -9.55 4.95 15.44
CA ILE A 250 -8.57 3.89 15.71
C ILE A 250 -8.75 3.37 17.13
N LYS A 251 -8.75 4.29 18.10
CA LYS A 251 -8.94 3.92 19.52
C LYS A 251 -10.25 3.15 19.73
N GLN A 252 -11.37 3.65 19.20
CA GLN A 252 -12.68 3.01 19.35
C GLN A 252 -12.70 1.60 18.75
N LEU A 253 -12.13 1.42 17.55
CA LEU A 253 -12.06 0.11 16.90
C LEU A 253 -11.16 -0.86 17.68
N ARG A 254 -10.00 -0.41 18.17
CA ARG A 254 -9.10 -1.24 18.98
C ARG A 254 -9.71 -1.61 20.33
N ASP A 255 -10.35 -0.67 21.02
CA ASP A 255 -11.13 -0.95 22.23
C ASP A 255 -12.31 -1.91 21.96
N GLY A 256 -12.87 -1.83 20.75
CA GLY A 256 -13.90 -2.74 20.26
C GLY A 256 -13.40 -4.15 19.92
N GLY A 257 -12.08 -4.40 20.02
CA GLY A 257 -11.47 -5.72 19.79
C GLY A 257 -11.07 -6.00 18.34
N TYR A 258 -10.98 -4.99 17.48
CA TYR A 258 -10.48 -5.12 16.11
C TYR A 258 -8.96 -5.27 16.12
N THR A 259 -8.43 -6.34 15.53
CA THR A 259 -6.99 -6.66 15.53
C THR A 259 -6.36 -6.69 14.13
N MET A 260 -7.19 -6.76 13.07
CA MET A 260 -6.70 -6.70 11.70
C MET A 260 -6.08 -5.32 11.36
N PRO A 261 -5.27 -5.21 10.29
CA PRO A 261 -4.80 -3.93 9.81
C PRO A 261 -5.97 -2.99 9.50
N LEU A 262 -5.87 -1.73 9.95
CA LEU A 262 -6.80 -0.68 9.59
C LEU A 262 -6.25 0.10 8.41
N VAL A 263 -7.09 0.41 7.44
CA VAL A 263 -6.74 1.17 6.25
C VAL A 263 -7.38 2.56 6.34
N ILE A 264 -6.59 3.59 6.07
CA ILE A 264 -7.01 5.00 6.11
C ILE A 264 -6.71 5.61 4.74
N ASP A 265 -7.75 6.06 4.06
CA ASP A 265 -7.61 6.80 2.81
C ASP A 265 -7.12 8.22 3.08
N GLY A 266 -6.35 8.80 2.17
CA GLY A 266 -5.90 10.18 2.24
C GLY A 266 -7.07 11.18 2.30
N ALA A 267 -6.83 12.35 2.83
CA ALA A 267 -7.79 13.45 2.77
C ALA A 267 -8.03 13.90 1.32
N HIS A 268 -9.00 14.77 1.12
CA HIS A 268 -9.37 15.34 -0.16
C HIS A 268 -9.67 14.26 -1.21
N CYS A 269 -10.75 13.52 -0.96
CA CYS A 269 -11.16 12.40 -1.82
C CYS A 269 -10.05 11.37 -2.04
N GLY A 270 -9.33 11.01 -0.98
CA GLY A 270 -8.29 9.98 -1.05
C GLY A 270 -6.98 10.41 -1.72
N GLN A 271 -6.93 11.62 -2.31
CA GLN A 271 -5.88 11.97 -3.28
C GLN A 271 -4.64 12.65 -2.66
N TYR A 272 -4.75 13.23 -1.45
CA TYR A 272 -3.66 14.01 -0.87
C TYR A 272 -2.65 13.15 -0.10
N VAL A 273 -1.51 12.89 -0.72
CA VAL A 273 -0.35 12.27 -0.04
C VAL A 273 0.10 13.09 1.16
N GLN A 274 -0.09 14.42 1.11
CA GLN A 274 0.24 15.34 2.20
C GLN A 274 -0.46 15.01 3.53
N SER A 275 -1.60 14.30 3.49
CA SER A 275 -2.31 13.81 4.68
C SER A 275 -1.42 12.96 5.60
N PHE A 276 -0.40 12.33 5.05
CA PHE A 276 0.48 11.38 5.75
C PHE A 276 1.91 11.88 5.90
N LEU A 277 2.30 12.93 5.19
CA LEU A 277 3.65 13.49 5.25
C LEU A 277 3.85 14.38 6.49
N SER A 278 5.07 14.88 6.67
CA SER A 278 5.45 15.77 7.78
C SER A 278 5.11 15.19 9.17
N GLY A 279 5.28 13.89 9.34
CA GLY A 279 5.05 13.18 10.60
C GLY A 279 3.60 12.76 10.87
N ARG A 280 2.61 13.18 10.05
CA ARG A 280 1.19 12.88 10.29
C ARG A 280 0.87 11.38 10.22
N GLY A 281 1.43 10.67 9.23
CA GLY A 281 1.28 9.22 9.15
C GLY A 281 1.89 8.49 10.35
N SER A 282 3.06 8.95 10.81
CA SER A 282 3.70 8.42 12.02
C SER A 282 2.90 8.75 13.28
N GLU A 283 2.26 9.91 13.34
CA GLU A 283 1.36 10.30 14.44
C GLU A 283 0.13 9.39 14.52
N LEU A 284 -0.48 9.08 13.37
CA LEU A 284 -1.58 8.11 13.30
C LEU A 284 -1.11 6.71 13.70
N LEU A 285 0.03 6.26 13.18
CA LEU A 285 0.61 4.96 13.51
C LEU A 285 0.90 4.84 15.01
N GLY A 286 1.47 5.89 15.62
CA GLY A 286 1.72 5.94 17.06
C GLY A 286 0.45 5.97 17.92
N ALA A 287 -0.69 6.38 17.36
CA ALA A 287 -1.98 6.32 18.05
C ALA A 287 -2.62 4.93 18.03
N ASP A 288 -2.16 4.03 17.16
CA ASP A 288 -2.59 2.65 17.14
C ASP A 288 -1.72 1.79 18.08
N PRO A 289 -2.26 1.26 19.18
CA PRO A 289 -1.48 0.40 20.10
C PRO A 289 -0.94 -0.88 19.44
N GLN A 290 -1.44 -1.24 18.27
CA GLN A 290 -0.97 -2.38 17.49
C GLN A 290 0.01 -1.97 16.38
N GLN A 291 0.17 -0.67 16.11
CA GLN A 291 0.97 -0.12 15.01
C GLN A 291 0.67 -0.81 13.65
N ASN A 292 -0.60 -1.11 13.42
CA ASN A 292 -1.05 -1.96 12.33
C ASN A 292 -1.96 -1.17 11.37
N LEU A 293 -1.42 -0.08 10.81
CA LEU A 293 -2.11 0.80 9.87
C LEU A 293 -1.52 0.69 8.47
N ILE A 294 -2.39 0.79 7.49
CA ILE A 294 -2.06 0.93 6.06
C ILE A 294 -2.66 2.24 5.59
N PHE A 295 -1.90 3.03 4.84
CA PHE A 295 -2.37 4.26 4.23
C PHE A 295 -2.73 4.02 2.77
N SER A 296 -3.86 4.56 2.35
CA SER A 296 -4.41 4.34 1.01
C SER A 296 -4.44 5.66 0.25
N LEU A 297 -3.94 5.65 -0.98
CA LEU A 297 -3.98 6.79 -1.89
C LEU A 297 -4.88 6.46 -3.07
N HIS A 298 -5.68 7.43 -3.49
CA HIS A 298 -6.54 7.33 -4.65
C HIS A 298 -5.99 8.23 -5.76
N ALA A 299 -5.49 7.62 -6.82
CA ALA A 299 -4.84 8.35 -7.90
C ALA A 299 -5.84 8.64 -9.01
N TYR A 300 -6.38 9.85 -9.03
CA TYR A 300 -7.27 10.34 -10.07
C TYR A 300 -6.72 11.63 -10.70
N HIS A 301 -7.34 12.09 -11.79
CA HIS A 301 -6.98 13.30 -12.51
C HIS A 301 -6.75 14.50 -11.57
N TRP A 302 -6.24 15.59 -12.10
CA TRP A 302 -5.81 16.87 -11.51
C TRP A 302 -4.70 16.83 -10.43
N LEU A 303 -4.52 15.75 -9.71
CA LEU A 303 -3.42 15.58 -8.75
C LEU A 303 -2.45 14.46 -9.13
N TRP A 304 -2.79 13.67 -10.16
CA TRP A 304 -2.05 12.49 -10.57
C TRP A 304 -1.95 12.39 -12.10
N ASP A 305 -1.95 13.54 -12.79
CA ASP A 305 -1.94 13.62 -14.25
C ASP A 305 -0.55 13.54 -14.86
N THR A 306 0.51 13.47 -14.04
CA THR A 306 1.88 13.25 -14.50
C THR A 306 2.52 12.01 -13.83
N THR A 307 3.43 11.36 -14.55
CA THR A 307 4.22 10.24 -13.99
C THR A 307 5.10 10.69 -12.83
N ALA A 308 5.56 11.94 -12.83
CA ALA A 308 6.40 12.51 -11.77
C ALA A 308 5.65 12.61 -10.42
N GLU A 309 4.35 12.85 -10.43
CA GLU A 309 3.53 12.87 -9.20
C GLU A 309 3.42 11.47 -8.59
N ILE A 310 3.22 10.44 -9.42
CA ILE A 310 3.21 9.04 -8.99
C ILE A 310 4.56 8.67 -8.37
N ASP A 311 5.66 8.96 -9.04
CA ASP A 311 7.02 8.66 -8.57
C ASP A 311 7.32 9.39 -7.26
N THR A 312 6.97 10.68 -7.19
CA THR A 312 7.18 11.51 -6.00
C THR A 312 6.40 10.99 -4.80
N ALA A 313 5.11 10.65 -4.98
CA ALA A 313 4.28 10.15 -3.90
C ALA A 313 4.81 8.81 -3.35
N ILE A 314 5.19 7.88 -4.24
CA ILE A 314 5.80 6.61 -3.83
C ILE A 314 7.09 6.85 -3.04
N ALA A 315 7.97 7.71 -3.53
CA ALA A 315 9.24 8.03 -2.86
C ALA A 315 9.01 8.67 -1.49
N GLN A 316 8.05 9.61 -1.39
CA GLN A 316 7.71 10.29 -0.15
C GLN A 316 7.13 9.34 0.90
N MET A 317 6.17 8.48 0.52
CA MET A 317 5.57 7.52 1.45
C MET A 317 6.59 6.47 1.93
N LYS A 318 7.44 5.98 1.04
CA LYS A 318 8.55 5.07 1.42
C LYS A 318 9.55 5.74 2.35
N GLY A 319 9.88 7.01 2.08
CA GLY A 319 10.78 7.79 2.93
C GLY A 319 10.25 8.00 4.36
N GLN A 320 8.91 7.94 4.56
CA GLN A 320 8.30 7.97 5.88
C GLN A 320 8.21 6.58 6.54
N ARG A 321 8.66 5.50 5.88
CA ARG A 321 8.51 4.10 6.32
C ARG A 321 7.06 3.71 6.65
N LEU A 322 6.10 4.27 5.93
CA LEU A 322 4.69 3.98 6.10
C LEU A 322 4.25 2.87 5.14
N ALA A 323 3.51 1.87 5.64
CA ALA A 323 2.86 0.89 4.77
C ALA A 323 1.72 1.58 4.01
N PHE A 324 1.74 1.51 2.69
CA PHE A 324 0.74 2.15 1.86
C PHE A 324 0.45 1.35 0.59
N LEU A 325 -0.66 1.68 -0.04
CA LEU A 325 -1.08 1.16 -1.33
C LEU A 325 -1.88 2.23 -2.11
N PHE A 326 -2.04 2.03 -3.40
CA PHE A 326 -3.07 2.73 -4.16
C PHE A 326 -4.39 1.97 -4.00
N GLY A 327 -5.32 2.51 -3.20
CA GLY A 327 -6.64 1.90 -2.95
C GLY A 327 -7.57 2.03 -4.14
N GLU A 328 -7.37 3.09 -4.93
CA GLU A 328 -8.05 3.33 -6.20
C GLU A 328 -7.12 4.05 -7.17
N PHE A 329 -7.38 3.92 -8.45
CA PHE A 329 -6.75 4.75 -9.48
C PHE A 329 -7.59 4.81 -10.75
N GLY A 330 -7.47 5.95 -11.45
CA GLY A 330 -8.13 6.23 -12.69
C GLY A 330 -7.54 5.48 -13.90
N ASP A 331 -7.88 5.97 -15.08
CA ASP A 331 -7.43 5.42 -16.37
C ASP A 331 -7.01 6.58 -17.29
N LYS A 332 -6.00 6.36 -18.12
CA LYS A 332 -5.54 7.40 -19.06
C LYS A 332 -6.58 7.77 -20.11
N ARG A 333 -7.66 7.02 -20.21
CA ARG A 333 -8.81 7.31 -21.08
C ARG A 333 -9.90 8.10 -20.38
N PHE A 334 -9.80 8.26 -19.03
CA PHE A 334 -10.78 8.94 -18.22
C PHE A 334 -10.38 10.40 -18.01
N GLN A 335 -11.29 11.32 -18.34
CA GLN A 335 -11.13 12.77 -18.16
C GLN A 335 -9.87 13.38 -18.83
N ALA A 336 -9.59 12.94 -20.06
CA ALA A 336 -8.52 13.56 -20.84
C ALA A 336 -8.70 15.09 -20.98
N PRO A 337 -7.63 15.92 -20.94
CA PRO A 337 -6.21 15.53 -20.91
C PRO A 337 -5.62 15.27 -19.52
N TYR A 338 -6.37 15.49 -18.44
CA TYR A 338 -5.93 15.35 -17.05
C TYR A 338 -6.23 13.94 -16.55
N ASN A 339 -5.54 12.95 -17.08
CA ASN A 339 -5.79 11.55 -16.82
C ASN A 339 -4.57 10.88 -16.17
N VAL A 340 -4.83 9.85 -15.37
CA VAL A 340 -3.78 9.06 -14.72
C VAL A 340 -3.14 8.12 -15.73
N ASP A 341 -1.82 8.16 -15.87
CA ASP A 341 -1.09 7.12 -16.59
C ASP A 341 -1.04 5.84 -15.75
N HIS A 342 -2.10 5.05 -15.83
CA HIS A 342 -2.20 3.81 -15.07
C HIS A 342 -1.14 2.77 -15.47
N TYR A 343 -0.61 2.78 -16.68
CA TYR A 343 0.50 1.88 -17.05
C TYR A 343 1.76 2.24 -16.28
N HIS A 344 2.08 3.52 -16.17
CA HIS A 344 3.20 3.97 -15.35
C HIS A 344 2.96 3.65 -13.87
N LEU A 345 1.74 3.87 -13.34
CA LEU A 345 1.40 3.54 -11.96
C LEU A 345 1.61 2.04 -11.67
N LEU A 346 1.17 1.14 -12.56
CA LEU A 346 1.35 -0.30 -12.41
C LEU A 346 2.83 -0.68 -12.43
N SER A 347 3.59 -0.20 -13.43
CA SER A 347 5.02 -0.49 -13.60
C SER A 347 5.84 0.03 -12.42
N LYS A 348 5.61 1.29 -12.02
CA LYS A 348 6.30 1.88 -10.87
C LYS A 348 5.92 1.16 -9.56
N SER A 349 4.67 0.83 -9.35
CA SER A 349 4.23 0.05 -8.20
C SER A 349 4.86 -1.33 -8.15
N GLN A 350 5.04 -1.99 -9.30
CA GLN A 350 5.72 -3.28 -9.38
C GLN A 350 7.20 -3.16 -9.01
N SER A 351 7.92 -2.22 -9.60
CA SER A 351 9.35 -2.00 -9.34
C SER A 351 9.64 -1.62 -7.88
N GLU A 352 8.72 -0.89 -7.25
CA GLU A 352 8.84 -0.41 -5.86
C GLU A 352 8.13 -1.33 -4.85
N SER A 353 7.50 -2.41 -5.33
CA SER A 353 6.74 -3.37 -4.51
C SER A 353 5.61 -2.70 -3.71
N VAL A 354 4.91 -1.77 -4.31
CA VAL A 354 3.74 -1.08 -3.75
C VAL A 354 2.46 -1.83 -4.16
N GLY A 355 1.52 -1.97 -3.24
CA GLY A 355 0.22 -2.55 -3.51
C GLY A 355 -0.69 -1.63 -4.31
N TRP A 356 -1.62 -2.21 -5.08
CA TRP A 356 -2.65 -1.45 -5.76
C TRP A 356 -3.96 -2.24 -5.93
N ILE A 357 -5.09 -1.52 -6.02
CA ILE A 357 -6.43 -2.06 -6.20
C ILE A 357 -7.14 -1.18 -7.24
N ALA A 358 -7.43 -1.73 -8.41
CA ALA A 358 -8.03 -0.99 -9.51
C ALA A 358 -9.50 -0.62 -9.25
N TRP A 359 -9.90 0.60 -9.51
CA TRP A 359 -11.29 1.01 -9.57
C TRP A 359 -11.81 0.78 -10.98
N SER A 360 -12.90 0.06 -11.22
CA SER A 360 -13.56 -0.97 -10.41
C SER A 360 -14.07 -2.09 -11.32
N TRP A 361 -14.55 -3.21 -10.77
CA TRP A 361 -15.03 -4.33 -11.60
C TRP A 361 -16.15 -3.88 -12.55
N LYS A 362 -17.23 -3.32 -11.98
CA LYS A 362 -18.37 -2.76 -12.72
C LYS A 362 -19.25 -1.92 -11.80
N GLY A 363 -20.04 -1.01 -12.40
CA GLY A 363 -21.03 -0.21 -11.70
C GLY A 363 -20.76 1.28 -11.75
N ASN A 364 -19.80 1.72 -12.55
CA ASN A 364 -19.58 3.15 -12.80
C ASN A 364 -20.73 3.74 -13.63
N GLY A 365 -20.90 5.05 -13.50
CA GLY A 365 -21.95 5.78 -14.22
C GLY A 365 -21.79 5.69 -15.74
N ALA A 366 -22.87 5.98 -16.46
CA ALA A 366 -22.82 6.06 -17.91
C ALA A 366 -21.99 7.28 -18.39
N GLY A 367 -21.42 7.18 -19.59
CA GLY A 367 -20.61 8.23 -20.19
C GLY A 367 -19.13 8.10 -19.88
N GLU A 368 -18.48 9.18 -19.43
CA GLU A 368 -17.04 9.18 -19.19
C GLU A 368 -16.59 8.19 -18.11
N GLU A 369 -17.40 7.97 -17.09
CA GLU A 369 -17.07 7.05 -15.99
C GLU A 369 -17.12 5.59 -16.41
N GLU A 370 -17.86 5.25 -17.47
CA GLU A 370 -17.99 3.87 -17.96
C GLU A 370 -16.63 3.27 -18.37
N VAL A 371 -15.67 4.11 -18.77
CA VAL A 371 -14.32 3.61 -19.11
C VAL A 371 -13.59 2.98 -17.91
N LEU A 372 -14.04 3.25 -16.70
CA LEU A 372 -13.49 2.67 -15.46
C LEU A 372 -14.04 1.27 -15.17
N ASP A 373 -15.12 0.85 -15.81
CA ASP A 373 -15.61 -0.54 -15.72
C ASP A 373 -14.61 -1.51 -16.33
N MET A 374 -14.15 -2.48 -15.55
CA MET A 374 -13.22 -3.52 -16.02
C MET A 374 -13.93 -4.65 -16.76
N SER A 375 -15.23 -4.86 -16.50
CA SER A 375 -16.04 -5.88 -17.17
C SER A 375 -17.31 -5.28 -17.75
N TYR A 376 -17.79 -5.85 -18.86
CA TYR A 376 -19.08 -5.48 -19.44
C TYR A 376 -20.28 -5.99 -18.64
N ASP A 377 -20.10 -7.01 -17.81
CA ASP A 377 -21.10 -7.48 -16.86
C ASP A 377 -20.49 -7.92 -15.52
N TYR A 378 -21.34 -8.18 -14.51
CA TYR A 378 -20.84 -8.58 -13.18
C TYR A 378 -20.32 -10.03 -13.12
N GLY A 379 -20.92 -10.94 -13.86
CA GLY A 379 -20.76 -12.39 -13.64
C GLY A 379 -19.82 -13.09 -14.60
N SER A 380 -19.14 -12.39 -15.49
CA SER A 380 -18.24 -12.98 -16.48
C SER A 380 -16.91 -12.25 -16.61
N MET A 381 -15.95 -12.91 -17.24
CA MET A 381 -14.65 -12.34 -17.65
C MET A 381 -14.73 -11.65 -19.02
N ASP A 382 -15.89 -11.10 -19.40
CA ASP A 382 -16.03 -10.28 -20.60
C ASP A 382 -15.43 -8.89 -20.32
N LEU A 383 -14.11 -8.79 -20.46
CA LEU A 383 -13.34 -7.64 -20.02
C LEU A 383 -13.37 -6.50 -21.03
N SER A 384 -13.56 -5.30 -20.52
CA SER A 384 -13.35 -4.04 -21.23
C SER A 384 -11.86 -3.84 -21.60
N PRO A 385 -11.51 -2.82 -22.39
CA PRO A 385 -10.10 -2.44 -22.60
C PRO A 385 -9.36 -2.20 -21.30
N ARG A 386 -9.98 -1.52 -20.31
CA ARG A 386 -9.39 -1.34 -18.98
C ARG A 386 -9.18 -2.67 -18.28
N GLY A 387 -10.19 -3.54 -18.28
CA GLY A 387 -10.08 -4.86 -17.67
C GLY A 387 -8.93 -5.68 -18.27
N ASN A 388 -8.76 -5.62 -19.58
CA ASN A 388 -7.66 -6.31 -20.26
C ASN A 388 -6.29 -5.74 -19.84
N ASP A 389 -6.15 -4.42 -19.77
CA ASP A 389 -4.89 -3.78 -19.33
C ASP A 389 -4.54 -4.19 -17.87
N ILE A 390 -5.52 -4.12 -16.97
CA ILE A 390 -5.33 -4.42 -15.54
C ILE A 390 -5.08 -5.91 -15.30
N VAL A 391 -5.73 -6.80 -16.05
CA VAL A 391 -5.61 -8.25 -15.83
C VAL A 391 -4.44 -8.85 -16.59
N PHE A 392 -4.28 -8.53 -17.85
CA PHE A 392 -3.32 -9.18 -18.76
C PHE A 392 -2.16 -8.28 -19.20
N GLY A 393 -2.17 -7.00 -18.84
CA GLY A 393 -1.06 -6.07 -19.13
C GLY A 393 0.27 -6.55 -18.52
N GLU A 394 1.38 -5.98 -18.96
CA GLU A 394 2.76 -6.37 -18.58
C GLU A 394 2.94 -6.38 -17.05
N ASP A 395 2.44 -5.35 -16.35
CA ASP A 395 2.46 -5.23 -14.88
C ASP A 395 1.08 -5.46 -14.24
N GLY A 396 0.21 -6.16 -14.96
CA GLY A 396 -1.13 -6.49 -14.54
C GLY A 396 -1.21 -7.64 -13.54
N ILE A 397 -2.44 -7.97 -13.11
CA ILE A 397 -2.70 -8.98 -12.07
C ILE A 397 -2.03 -10.32 -12.41
N ARG A 398 -2.20 -10.82 -13.64
CA ARG A 398 -1.69 -12.15 -14.05
C ARG A 398 -0.18 -12.28 -13.96
N GLN A 399 0.55 -11.19 -14.11
CA GLN A 399 2.00 -11.17 -14.11
C GLN A 399 2.58 -10.93 -12.71
N THR A 400 1.83 -10.24 -11.83
CA THR A 400 2.40 -9.64 -10.61
C THR A 400 1.73 -10.08 -9.31
N ALA A 401 0.53 -10.67 -9.36
CA ALA A 401 -0.15 -11.16 -8.16
C ALA A 401 0.46 -12.45 -7.65
N SER A 402 0.74 -12.50 -6.35
CA SER A 402 1.10 -13.73 -5.65
C SER A 402 -0.12 -14.26 -4.89
N PRO A 403 -0.36 -15.58 -4.87
CA PRO A 403 -1.45 -16.16 -4.09
C PRO A 403 -1.31 -15.83 -2.60
N VAL A 404 -2.45 -15.68 -1.93
CA VAL A 404 -2.49 -15.61 -0.46
C VAL A 404 -2.24 -17.01 0.08
N GLN A 405 -1.17 -17.19 0.86
CA GLN A 405 -0.81 -18.46 1.48
C GLN A 405 -1.29 -18.52 2.92
#